data_597ddb2cb44dd08307fe5c6f13ab60bc
#
_entry.id   597ddb2cb44dd08307fe5c6f13ab60bc
#
_cell.length_a   1.000
_cell.length_b   1.000
_cell.length_c   1.000
_cell.angle_alpha   90.00
_cell.angle_beta   90.00
_cell.angle_gamma   90.00
#
_symmetry.space_group_name_H-M   'P 1'
#
loop_
_entity.id
_entity.type
_entity.pdbx_description
1 polymer ?
#
loop_
_entity_poly.entity_id
_entity_poly.type
_entity_poly.pdbx_seq_one_letter_code
_entity_poly.pdbx_strand_id
1 'polypeptide(L)'
;MKKICFVALAALALSACNSEPKFKVEGEVSGADGKMLYLEAAALEGVVPLDSVKLKADGFFSFKQTRPESPEFYRLRVDDKVINFSVDSTETVGVKAPYADFATAYTVEGSANSTKIKELTLKQVQLQNQVNELIKKMQSHQIGADVFEEQLAALMKEYKDDVKTKYIFAAPQHCRSLFCPVPEVE
;
A
#
# COMPACT_ATOMS: atom_id res chain seq x y z
N MET A 1 -55.18 19.50 -50.86
CA MET A 1 -54.01 18.62 -50.78
C MET A 1 -53.06 19.26 -49.78
N LYS A 2 -53.15 18.83 -48.50
CA LYS A 2 -52.35 19.39 -47.40
C LYS A 2 -51.15 18.46 -47.17
N LYS A 3 -49.94 18.96 -47.44
CA LYS A 3 -48.69 18.24 -47.14
C LYS A 3 -48.34 18.49 -45.66
N ILE A 4 -48.46 17.46 -44.88
CA ILE A 4 -48.02 17.45 -43.47
C ILE A 4 -46.57 17.08 -43.43
N CYS A 5 -45.69 18.06 -43.15
CA CYS A 5 -44.27 17.79 -42.85
C CYS A 5 -44.15 17.30 -41.43
N PHE A 6 -43.84 15.99 -41.27
CA PHE A 6 -43.36 15.43 -39.96
C PHE A 6 -41.91 15.83 -39.78
N VAL A 7 -41.68 16.78 -38.90
CA VAL A 7 -40.37 17.08 -38.37
C VAL A 7 -40.12 16.09 -37.23
N ALA A 8 -39.36 15.02 -37.49
CA ALA A 8 -38.89 14.12 -36.48
C ALA A 8 -37.76 14.81 -35.70
N LEU A 9 -38.06 15.32 -34.53
CA LEU A 9 -37.11 15.87 -33.57
C LEU A 9 -36.42 14.70 -32.90
N ALA A 10 -35.24 14.29 -33.46
CA ALA A 10 -34.35 13.31 -32.83
C ALA A 10 -33.71 13.99 -31.62
N ALA A 11 -34.29 13.79 -30.44
CA ALA A 11 -33.65 14.10 -29.17
C ALA A 11 -32.50 13.12 -28.95
N LEU A 12 -31.27 13.53 -29.33
CA LEU A 12 -30.05 12.89 -28.89
C LEU A 12 -29.94 13.10 -27.37
N ALA A 13 -30.40 12.12 -26.60
CA ALA A 13 -30.06 12.01 -25.19
C ALA A 13 -28.54 11.73 -25.09
N LEU A 14 -27.76 12.79 -24.97
CA LEU A 14 -26.39 12.73 -24.50
C LEU A 14 -26.44 12.26 -23.04
N SER A 15 -26.47 10.95 -22.84
CA SER A 15 -26.17 10.34 -21.55
C SER A 15 -24.69 10.65 -21.28
N ALA A 16 -24.42 11.81 -20.68
CA ALA A 16 -23.14 12.08 -20.08
C ALA A 16 -22.95 11.01 -18.98
N CYS A 17 -22.26 9.94 -19.33
CA CYS A 17 -21.72 9.01 -18.33
C CYS A 17 -20.76 9.82 -17.47
N ASN A 18 -21.29 10.38 -16.39
CA ASN A 18 -20.51 10.98 -15.33
C ASN A 18 -19.90 9.82 -14.53
N SER A 19 -18.93 9.11 -15.16
CA SER A 19 -18.20 8.07 -14.47
C SER A 19 -17.29 8.75 -13.47
N GLU A 20 -17.56 8.53 -12.18
CA GLU A 20 -16.68 8.98 -11.12
C GLU A 20 -15.22 8.57 -11.43
N PRO A 21 -14.27 9.47 -11.20
CA PRO A 21 -12.87 9.15 -11.42
C PRO A 21 -12.45 7.98 -10.52
N LYS A 22 -11.76 7.01 -11.11
CA LYS A 22 -11.36 5.76 -10.44
C LYS A 22 -9.86 5.58 -10.46
N PHE A 23 -9.33 5.00 -9.39
CA PHE A 23 -8.00 4.41 -9.40
C PHE A 23 -8.07 2.91 -9.76
N LYS A 24 -6.94 2.36 -10.14
CA LYS A 24 -6.79 0.95 -10.49
C LYS A 24 -5.65 0.31 -9.71
N VAL A 25 -5.84 -0.92 -9.26
CA VAL A 25 -4.78 -1.76 -8.70
C VAL A 25 -4.77 -3.05 -9.49
N GLU A 26 -3.66 -3.35 -10.14
CA GLU A 26 -3.54 -4.54 -10.98
C GLU A 26 -2.18 -5.19 -10.86
N GLY A 27 -2.09 -6.43 -11.29
CA GLY A 27 -0.81 -7.13 -11.31
C GLY A 27 -0.93 -8.63 -11.27
N GLU A 28 0.05 -9.26 -10.64
CA GLU A 28 0.20 -10.72 -10.64
C GLU A 28 0.68 -11.20 -9.26
N VAL A 29 0.04 -12.25 -8.75
CA VAL A 29 0.51 -12.99 -7.58
C VAL A 29 0.82 -14.42 -8.01
N SER A 30 2.10 -14.68 -8.31
CA SER A 30 2.52 -16.00 -8.77
C SER A 30 2.47 -17.05 -7.65
N GLY A 31 2.04 -18.27 -7.98
CA GLY A 31 1.96 -19.37 -7.02
C GLY A 31 0.80 -19.29 -6.03
N ALA A 32 -0.22 -18.45 -6.31
CA ALA A 32 -1.39 -18.23 -5.45
C ALA A 32 -2.69 -18.83 -6.04
N ASP A 33 -2.62 -19.86 -6.87
CA ASP A 33 -3.81 -20.47 -7.49
C ASP A 33 -4.83 -20.88 -6.43
N GLY A 34 -6.10 -20.53 -6.68
CA GLY A 34 -7.22 -20.83 -5.79
C GLY A 34 -7.31 -19.97 -4.53
N LYS A 35 -6.32 -19.09 -4.23
CA LYS A 35 -6.33 -18.19 -3.09
C LYS A 35 -7.24 -16.99 -3.32
N MET A 36 -7.76 -16.42 -2.24
CA MET A 36 -8.50 -15.15 -2.27
C MET A 36 -7.56 -13.98 -2.05
N LEU A 37 -7.55 -13.04 -2.99
CA LEU A 37 -6.87 -11.75 -2.86
C LEU A 37 -7.93 -10.70 -2.52
N TYR A 38 -7.68 -9.93 -1.47
CA TYR A 38 -8.54 -8.85 -1.02
C TYR A 38 -7.85 -7.51 -1.26
N LEU A 39 -8.63 -6.53 -1.74
CA LEU A 39 -8.28 -5.11 -1.68
C LEU A 39 -9.00 -4.51 -0.48
N GLU A 40 -8.27 -3.86 0.40
CA GLU A 40 -8.79 -3.29 1.64
C GLU A 40 -8.30 -1.85 1.81
N ALA A 41 -9.16 -0.97 2.34
CA ALA A 41 -8.76 0.36 2.80
C ALA A 41 -8.25 0.26 4.25
N ALA A 42 -7.12 0.91 4.53
CA ALA A 42 -6.54 0.99 5.88
C ALA A 42 -6.88 2.36 6.49
N ALA A 43 -8.06 2.47 7.08
CA ALA A 43 -8.54 3.69 7.74
C ALA A 43 -8.09 3.74 9.22
N LEU A 44 -8.21 4.92 9.85
CA LEU A 44 -7.90 5.10 11.27
C LEU A 44 -8.79 4.25 12.19
N GLU A 45 -10.02 4.01 11.78
CA GLU A 45 -11.00 3.22 12.53
C GLU A 45 -10.85 1.71 12.33
N GLY A 46 -9.94 1.30 11.44
CA GLY A 46 -9.68 -0.10 11.13
C GLY A 46 -9.59 -0.37 9.64
N VAL A 47 -9.66 -1.64 9.30
CA VAL A 47 -9.51 -2.10 7.91
C VAL A 47 -10.86 -2.45 7.33
N VAL A 48 -11.17 -1.87 6.16
CA VAL A 48 -12.43 -2.07 5.46
C VAL A 48 -12.17 -2.83 4.15
N PRO A 49 -12.73 -4.03 3.95
CA PRO A 49 -12.68 -4.72 2.67
C PRO A 49 -13.44 -3.93 1.59
N LEU A 50 -12.81 -3.70 0.45
CA LEU A 50 -13.41 -2.98 -0.69
C LEU A 50 -13.80 -3.94 -1.82
N ASP A 51 -12.93 -4.94 -2.10
CA ASP A 51 -13.13 -5.87 -3.20
C ASP A 51 -12.33 -7.16 -2.96
N SER A 52 -12.64 -8.21 -3.71
CA SER A 52 -11.89 -9.46 -3.65
C SER A 52 -11.96 -10.24 -4.96
N VAL A 53 -10.94 -11.03 -5.23
CA VAL A 53 -10.87 -11.92 -6.39
C VAL A 53 -10.24 -13.25 -6.01
N LYS A 54 -10.79 -14.34 -6.53
CA LYS A 54 -10.14 -15.65 -6.45
C LYS A 54 -9.09 -15.74 -7.56
N LEU A 55 -7.83 -15.85 -7.16
CA LEU A 55 -6.71 -15.95 -8.08
C LEU A 55 -6.75 -17.27 -8.85
N LYS A 56 -6.38 -17.20 -10.13
CA LYS A 56 -6.21 -18.35 -11.02
C LYS A 56 -4.74 -18.73 -11.11
N ALA A 57 -4.43 -19.78 -11.86
CA ALA A 57 -3.06 -20.25 -12.07
C ALA A 57 -2.11 -19.19 -12.66
N ASP A 58 -2.64 -18.24 -13.46
CA ASP A 58 -1.90 -17.12 -14.02
C ASP A 58 -1.60 -15.99 -12.99
N GLY A 59 -2.29 -16.02 -11.85
CA GLY A 59 -2.12 -15.05 -10.76
C GLY A 59 -2.57 -13.63 -11.05
N PHE A 60 -3.13 -13.33 -12.24
CA PHE A 60 -3.54 -11.98 -12.60
C PHE A 60 -4.75 -11.49 -11.83
N PHE A 61 -4.71 -10.20 -11.45
CA PHE A 61 -5.83 -9.53 -10.81
C PHE A 61 -5.94 -8.07 -11.29
N SER A 62 -7.14 -7.50 -11.12
CA SER A 62 -7.40 -6.07 -11.39
C SER A 62 -8.60 -5.61 -10.58
N PHE A 63 -8.40 -4.59 -9.75
CA PHE A 63 -9.43 -3.89 -8.99
C PHE A 63 -9.58 -2.46 -9.50
N LYS A 64 -10.81 -1.94 -9.44
CA LYS A 64 -11.14 -0.54 -9.75
C LYS A 64 -12.02 0.01 -8.65
N GLN A 65 -11.60 1.12 -8.04
CA GLN A 65 -12.34 1.79 -6.97
C GLN A 65 -12.45 3.29 -7.26
N THR A 66 -13.45 3.95 -6.67
CA THR A 66 -13.56 5.41 -6.71
C THR A 66 -12.30 6.02 -6.11
N ARG A 67 -11.77 7.07 -6.74
CA ARG A 67 -10.59 7.76 -6.23
C ARG A 67 -10.86 8.31 -4.83
N PRO A 68 -9.88 8.31 -3.92
CA PRO A 68 -10.00 8.98 -2.65
C PRO A 68 -10.02 10.52 -2.83
N GLU A 69 -10.61 11.24 -1.88
CA GLU A 69 -10.61 12.71 -1.86
C GLU A 69 -9.24 13.28 -1.46
N SER A 70 -8.50 12.53 -0.66
CA SER A 70 -7.15 12.82 -0.19
C SER A 70 -6.31 11.54 -0.26
N PRO A 71 -4.95 11.63 -0.17
CA PRO A 71 -4.11 10.45 -0.13
C PRO A 71 -4.53 9.49 0.98
N GLU A 72 -4.81 8.25 0.62
CA GLU A 72 -5.25 7.20 1.53
C GLU A 72 -4.36 5.96 1.43
N PHE A 73 -4.35 5.17 2.51
CA PHE A 73 -3.66 3.90 2.55
C PHE A 73 -4.58 2.74 2.21
N TYR A 74 -4.05 1.84 1.41
CA TYR A 74 -4.70 0.60 1.01
C TYR A 74 -3.76 -0.58 1.25
N ARG A 75 -4.33 -1.77 1.22
CA ARG A 75 -3.55 -3.00 1.27
C ARG A 75 -4.12 -4.10 0.40
N LEU A 76 -3.25 -4.90 -0.18
CA LEU A 76 -3.57 -6.20 -0.74
C LEU A 76 -3.31 -7.26 0.32
N ARG A 77 -4.26 -8.17 0.53
CA ARG A 77 -4.11 -9.28 1.49
C ARG A 77 -4.43 -10.61 0.83
N VAL A 78 -3.53 -11.58 1.05
CA VAL A 78 -3.74 -13.01 0.75
C VAL A 78 -3.42 -13.79 2.01
N ASP A 79 -4.39 -14.55 2.53
CA ASP A 79 -4.31 -15.19 3.84
C ASP A 79 -3.91 -14.17 4.95
N ASP A 80 -2.78 -14.37 5.62
CA ASP A 80 -2.20 -13.51 6.65
C ASP A 80 -1.14 -12.52 6.14
N LYS A 81 -0.81 -12.59 4.83
CA LYS A 81 0.23 -11.76 4.21
C LYS A 81 -0.35 -10.49 3.61
N VAL A 82 0.36 -9.37 3.79
CA VAL A 82 -0.13 -8.04 3.42
C VAL A 82 0.93 -7.25 2.66
N ILE A 83 0.51 -6.55 1.60
CA ILE A 83 1.26 -5.49 0.93
C ILE A 83 0.53 -4.18 1.15
N ASN A 84 1.18 -3.20 1.79
CA ASN A 84 0.63 -1.86 1.96
C ASN A 84 1.07 -0.94 0.82
N PHE A 85 0.18 -0.06 0.39
CA PHE A 85 0.42 0.96 -0.61
C PHE A 85 -0.48 2.18 -0.35
N SER A 86 -0.27 3.28 -1.07
CA SER A 86 -1.13 4.45 -1.02
C SER A 86 -1.60 4.85 -2.40
N VAL A 87 -2.76 5.49 -2.42
CA VAL A 87 -3.34 6.10 -3.61
C VAL A 87 -3.71 7.54 -3.27
N ASP A 88 -3.35 8.49 -4.12
CA ASP A 88 -3.71 9.90 -3.93
C ASP A 88 -4.63 10.45 -5.02
N SER A 89 -4.80 9.74 -6.14
CA SER A 89 -5.66 10.19 -7.24
C SER A 89 -6.20 9.02 -8.11
N THR A 90 -6.23 9.20 -9.42
CA THR A 90 -6.69 8.22 -10.42
C THR A 90 -5.58 7.33 -10.97
N GLU A 91 -4.50 7.18 -10.23
CA GLU A 91 -3.33 6.41 -10.63
C GLU A 91 -3.64 4.91 -10.81
N THR A 92 -2.77 4.25 -11.56
CA THR A 92 -2.76 2.78 -11.64
C THR A 92 -1.56 2.28 -10.86
N VAL A 93 -1.82 1.54 -9.81
CA VAL A 93 -0.78 0.88 -8.99
C VAL A 93 -0.60 -0.55 -9.51
N GLY A 94 0.57 -0.82 -10.07
CA GLY A 94 0.98 -2.15 -10.51
C GLY A 94 1.69 -2.91 -9.40
N VAL A 95 1.26 -4.14 -9.07
CA VAL A 95 1.89 -4.96 -8.03
C VAL A 95 2.19 -6.35 -8.57
N LYS A 96 3.44 -6.82 -8.41
CA LYS A 96 3.82 -8.21 -8.70
C LYS A 96 4.49 -8.81 -7.45
N ALA A 97 4.06 -10.00 -7.07
CA ALA A 97 4.57 -10.67 -5.89
C ALA A 97 4.52 -12.19 -6.03
N PRO A 98 5.55 -12.93 -5.55
CA PRO A 98 5.41 -14.36 -5.32
C PRO A 98 4.59 -14.61 -4.04
N TYR A 99 3.66 -15.54 -4.06
CA TYR A 99 2.85 -15.87 -2.87
C TYR A 99 3.71 -16.28 -1.66
N ALA A 100 4.81 -17.00 -1.89
CA ALA A 100 5.69 -17.44 -0.81
C ALA A 100 6.21 -16.25 0.02
N ASP A 101 6.68 -15.20 -0.66
CA ASP A 101 7.28 -14.01 -0.06
C ASP A 101 6.46 -12.74 -0.34
N PHE A 102 5.12 -12.87 -0.31
CA PHE A 102 4.17 -11.84 -0.73
C PHE A 102 4.43 -10.47 -0.10
N ALA A 103 4.74 -10.44 1.20
CA ALA A 103 4.92 -9.21 1.95
C ALA A 103 6.31 -8.57 1.79
N THR A 104 7.31 -9.27 1.23
CA THR A 104 8.71 -8.83 1.22
C THR A 104 9.34 -8.79 -0.16
N ALA A 105 9.00 -9.72 -1.06
CA ALA A 105 9.59 -9.82 -2.40
C ALA A 105 8.68 -9.29 -3.51
N TYR A 106 7.83 -8.30 -3.20
CA TYR A 106 6.94 -7.69 -4.20
C TYR A 106 7.60 -6.51 -4.92
N THR A 107 7.09 -6.19 -6.12
CA THR A 107 7.37 -4.91 -6.80
C THR A 107 6.12 -4.05 -6.80
N VAL A 108 6.30 -2.73 -6.77
CA VAL A 108 5.22 -1.75 -6.90
C VAL A 108 5.63 -0.69 -7.91
N GLU A 109 4.73 -0.35 -8.83
CA GLU A 109 4.94 0.61 -9.91
C GLU A 109 3.72 1.54 -10.02
N GLY A 110 3.89 2.69 -10.68
CA GLY A 110 2.80 3.64 -10.95
C GLY A 110 2.46 4.58 -9.80
N SER A 111 3.08 4.44 -8.63
CA SER A 111 2.89 5.33 -7.48
C SER A 111 4.21 5.57 -6.74
N ALA A 112 4.65 6.84 -6.71
CA ALA A 112 5.87 7.22 -6.00
C ALA A 112 5.74 7.04 -4.48
N ASN A 113 4.55 7.28 -3.93
CA ASN A 113 4.28 7.10 -2.51
C ASN A 113 4.28 5.61 -2.13
N SER A 114 3.69 4.75 -2.96
CA SER A 114 3.72 3.31 -2.76
C SER A 114 5.14 2.73 -2.83
N THR A 115 6.01 3.28 -3.67
CA THR A 115 7.43 2.92 -3.71
C THR A 115 8.14 3.25 -2.39
N LYS A 116 7.88 4.43 -1.82
CA LYS A 116 8.43 4.83 -0.51
C LYS A 116 7.90 3.94 0.63
N ILE A 117 6.61 3.57 0.59
CA ILE A 117 6.02 2.65 1.58
C ILE A 117 6.72 1.29 1.52
N LYS A 118 6.96 0.76 0.32
CA LYS A 118 7.72 -0.48 0.14
C LYS A 118 9.13 -0.38 0.73
N GLU A 119 9.87 0.69 0.41
CA GLU A 119 11.21 0.90 0.97
C GLU A 119 11.19 0.92 2.49
N LEU A 120 10.22 1.63 3.09
CA LEU A 120 10.07 1.70 4.53
C LEU A 120 9.73 0.35 5.15
N THR A 121 8.83 -0.42 4.51
CA THR A 121 8.48 -1.78 4.94
C THR A 121 9.71 -2.69 4.95
N LEU A 122 10.53 -2.67 3.89
CA LEU A 122 11.74 -3.48 3.83
C LEU A 122 12.77 -3.08 4.90
N LYS A 123 12.91 -1.79 5.21
CA LYS A 123 13.76 -1.32 6.32
C LYS A 123 13.25 -1.81 7.68
N GLN A 124 11.95 -1.82 7.88
CA GLN A 124 11.35 -2.33 9.11
C GLN A 124 11.60 -3.84 9.27
N VAL A 125 11.47 -4.61 8.19
CA VAL A 125 11.80 -6.05 8.18
C VAL A 125 13.29 -6.26 8.49
N GLN A 126 14.17 -5.45 7.91
CA GLN A 126 15.61 -5.51 8.19
C GLN A 126 15.92 -5.24 9.67
N LEU A 127 15.34 -4.18 10.24
CA LEU A 127 15.49 -3.86 11.66
C LEU A 127 15.01 -5.03 12.54
N GLN A 128 13.83 -5.60 12.23
CA GLN A 128 13.29 -6.73 12.99
C GLN A 128 14.24 -7.94 12.95
N ASN A 129 14.84 -8.23 11.79
CA ASN A 129 15.82 -9.31 11.67
C ASN A 129 17.07 -9.04 12.51
N GLN A 130 17.60 -7.81 12.50
CA GLN A 130 18.76 -7.43 13.32
C GLN A 130 18.44 -7.53 14.83
N VAL A 131 17.26 -7.10 15.25
CA VAL A 131 16.81 -7.25 16.64
C VAL A 131 16.68 -8.73 17.02
N ASN A 132 16.11 -9.56 16.16
CA ASN A 132 16.00 -11.00 16.40
C ASN A 132 17.37 -11.67 16.53
N GLU A 133 18.36 -11.26 15.75
CA GLU A 133 19.74 -11.76 15.88
C GLU A 133 20.40 -11.32 17.19
N LEU A 134 20.16 -10.09 17.65
CA LEU A 134 20.63 -9.65 18.97
C LEU A 134 20.00 -10.45 20.09
N ILE A 135 18.69 -10.72 20.04
CA ILE A 135 17.99 -11.55 21.01
C ILE A 135 18.60 -12.95 21.07
N LYS A 136 18.88 -13.56 19.90
CA LYS A 136 19.53 -14.89 19.86
C LYS A 136 20.92 -14.88 20.51
N LYS A 137 21.72 -13.84 20.24
CA LYS A 137 23.07 -13.70 20.86
C LYS A 137 22.99 -13.58 22.39
N MET A 138 22.02 -12.80 22.89
CA MET A 138 21.78 -12.67 24.32
C MET A 138 21.33 -14.00 24.94
N GLN A 139 20.37 -14.69 24.32
CA GLN A 139 19.85 -15.98 24.79
C GLN A 139 20.92 -17.08 24.77
N SER A 140 21.87 -17.03 23.82
CA SER A 140 22.99 -17.96 23.77
C SER A 140 24.20 -17.55 24.63
N HIS A 141 24.05 -16.51 25.47
CA HIS A 141 25.11 -15.97 26.36
C HIS A 141 26.36 -15.49 25.61
N GLN A 142 26.23 -15.14 24.33
CA GLN A 142 27.34 -14.56 23.56
C GLN A 142 27.58 -13.08 23.88
N ILE A 143 26.52 -12.39 24.35
CA ILE A 143 26.59 -11.00 24.80
C ILE A 143 25.86 -10.87 26.14
N GLY A 144 26.29 -9.94 27.00
CA GLY A 144 25.64 -9.55 28.23
C GLY A 144 24.42 -8.65 27.99
N ALA A 145 23.63 -8.43 29.03
CA ALA A 145 22.46 -7.57 28.95
C ALA A 145 22.81 -6.10 28.66
N ASP A 146 23.91 -5.61 29.22
CA ASP A 146 24.46 -4.27 28.99
C ASP A 146 24.81 -4.03 27.50
N VAL A 147 25.51 -4.98 26.89
CA VAL A 147 25.87 -4.93 25.47
C VAL A 147 24.63 -5.05 24.58
N PHE A 148 23.66 -5.87 24.97
CA PHE A 148 22.39 -5.99 24.26
C PHE A 148 21.62 -4.66 24.25
N GLU A 149 21.47 -3.99 25.38
CA GLU A 149 20.78 -2.71 25.49
C GLU A 149 21.47 -1.62 24.68
N GLU A 150 22.81 -1.53 24.73
CA GLU A 150 23.59 -0.58 23.95
C GLU A 150 23.38 -0.79 22.43
N GLN A 151 23.52 -2.04 21.95
CA GLN A 151 23.36 -2.35 20.54
C GLN A 151 21.91 -2.14 20.06
N LEU A 152 20.93 -2.49 20.88
CA LEU A 152 19.51 -2.24 20.54
C LEU A 152 19.22 -0.73 20.44
N ALA A 153 19.70 0.07 21.38
CA ALA A 153 19.56 1.52 21.36
C ALA A 153 20.20 2.14 20.11
N ALA A 154 21.39 1.67 19.72
CA ALA A 154 22.08 2.11 18.51
C ALA A 154 21.27 1.79 17.25
N LEU A 155 20.76 0.56 17.10
CA LEU A 155 19.92 0.15 15.97
C LEU A 155 18.63 0.98 15.87
N MET A 156 17.97 1.20 16.99
CA MET A 156 16.73 1.98 17.03
C MET A 156 16.99 3.46 16.68
N LYS A 157 18.11 4.02 17.12
CA LYS A 157 18.51 5.39 16.78
C LYS A 157 18.79 5.51 15.29
N GLU A 158 19.62 4.63 14.72
CA GLU A 158 19.94 4.62 13.30
C GLU A 158 18.68 4.54 12.43
N TYR A 159 17.76 3.62 12.75
CA TYR A 159 16.49 3.49 12.06
C TYR A 159 15.65 4.78 12.14
N LYS A 160 15.51 5.37 13.32
CA LYS A 160 14.75 6.62 13.51
C LYS A 160 15.36 7.78 12.72
N ASP A 161 16.67 7.93 12.75
CA ASP A 161 17.36 9.03 12.06
C ASP A 161 17.24 8.89 10.53
N ASP A 162 17.38 7.67 10.01
CA ASP A 162 17.19 7.39 8.58
C ASP A 162 15.74 7.64 8.12
N VAL A 163 14.75 7.17 8.89
CA VAL A 163 13.32 7.40 8.58
C VAL A 163 12.99 8.89 8.63
N LYS A 164 13.43 9.63 9.65
CA LYS A 164 13.22 11.08 9.75
C LYS A 164 13.83 11.80 8.56
N THR A 165 15.08 11.54 8.24
CA THR A 165 15.80 12.22 7.16
C THR A 165 15.19 11.96 5.80
N LYS A 166 14.93 10.68 5.49
CA LYS A 166 14.55 10.25 4.14
C LYS A 166 13.05 10.43 3.85
N TYR A 167 12.18 10.23 4.83
CA TYR A 167 10.74 10.17 4.59
C TYR A 167 9.96 11.34 5.20
N ILE A 168 10.42 11.92 6.30
CA ILE A 168 9.73 13.03 6.96
C ILE A 168 10.23 14.38 6.43
N PHE A 169 11.55 14.62 6.45
CA PHE A 169 12.09 15.90 6.03
C PHE A 169 12.21 16.07 4.52
N ALA A 170 12.39 14.99 3.76
CA ALA A 170 12.43 15.01 2.31
C ALA A 170 11.04 15.03 1.65
N ALA A 171 9.96 14.84 2.41
CA ALA A 171 8.61 14.88 1.87
C ALA A 171 8.20 16.32 1.50
N PRO A 172 7.59 16.56 0.32
CA PRO A 172 6.94 17.82 0.00
C PRO A 172 5.93 18.21 1.09
N GLN A 173 5.73 19.52 1.29
CA GLN A 173 4.90 20.05 2.39
C GLN A 173 3.47 19.46 2.43
N HIS A 174 2.92 19.01 1.31
CA HIS A 174 1.60 18.36 1.20
C HIS A 174 1.54 16.98 1.86
N CYS A 175 2.66 16.26 1.94
CA CYS A 175 2.70 14.91 2.55
C CYS A 175 2.98 14.95 4.05
N ARG A 176 3.24 16.11 4.64
CA ARG A 176 3.45 16.24 6.09
C ARG A 176 2.21 15.92 6.91
N SER A 177 1.03 16.08 6.34
CA SER A 177 -0.24 15.76 7.01
C SER A 177 -0.47 14.26 7.23
N LEU A 178 0.15 13.39 6.41
CA LEU A 178 0.05 11.93 6.55
C LEU A 178 1.00 11.36 7.62
N PHE A 179 2.04 12.13 7.96
CA PHE A 179 3.01 11.79 9.00
C PHE A 179 3.02 12.90 10.08
N CYS A 180 1.84 13.22 10.64
CA CYS A 180 1.80 14.09 11.81
C CYS A 180 2.75 13.55 12.88
N PRO A 181 3.71 14.33 13.37
CA PRO A 181 4.51 13.91 14.51
C PRO A 181 3.57 13.66 15.69
N VAL A 182 3.69 12.50 16.31
CA VAL A 182 3.14 12.26 17.63
C VAL A 182 3.69 13.41 18.51
N PRO A 183 2.84 14.16 19.22
CA PRO A 183 3.34 15.20 20.11
C PRO A 183 4.31 14.56 21.10
N GLU A 184 5.50 15.14 21.23
CA GLU A 184 6.41 14.78 22.31
C GLU A 184 5.66 15.05 23.61
N VAL A 185 5.36 13.98 24.35
CA VAL A 185 4.87 14.10 25.73
C VAL A 185 6.10 14.47 26.54
N GLU A 186 6.13 15.71 27.06
CA GLU A 186 7.07 16.15 28.07
C GLU A 186 6.93 15.32 29.37
#